data_e8dd4b3843dad8ad72989f7a0ba1f79f
#
_entry.id   e8dd4b3843dad8ad72989f7a0ba1f79f
#
_cell.length_a   1.000
_cell.length_b   1.000
_cell.length_c   1.000
_cell.angle_alpha   90.00
_cell.angle_beta   90.00
_cell.angle_gamma   90.00
#
_symmetry.space_group_name_H-M   'P 1'
#
loop_
_entity.id
_entity.type
_entity.pdbx_description
1 polymer ?
#
loop_
_entity_poly.entity_id
_entity_poly.type
_entity_poly.pdbx_seq_one_letter_code
_entity_poly.pdbx_strand_id
1 'polypeptide(L)'
;MTTALQAGIAALDIGCGEGHSTNLLAQAFPHSRFIGYDLREGALEEARAKAASLGLRNVRFVRQDLGTLEEREVYGLVTAFDVIHDQAQPRTVLKNVAAVLKQGGTFLMVDIKASSDVQENLDHPMGPFLYTVSTMHCMTVSLARNGEGLGAMWGEQKALEFLAEAGFTDVTVKQVEGDPFNNFYIARKH
;
A
#
# COMPACT_ATOMS: atom_id res chain seq x y z
N MET A 1 -1.99 9.75 -14.16
CA MET A 1 -1.91 8.28 -13.92
C MET A 1 -2.86 7.48 -14.81
N THR A 2 -4.14 7.79 -14.89
CA THR A 2 -5.13 7.04 -15.71
C THR A 2 -4.69 6.89 -17.18
N THR A 3 -4.21 7.96 -17.81
CA THR A 3 -3.71 7.92 -19.20
C THR A 3 -2.52 6.95 -19.36
N ALA A 4 -1.60 6.91 -18.39
CA ALA A 4 -0.49 5.98 -18.40
C ALA A 4 -0.94 4.52 -18.27
N LEU A 5 -1.91 4.24 -17.38
CA LEU A 5 -2.53 2.92 -17.23
C LEU A 5 -3.25 2.48 -18.52
N GLN A 6 -3.95 3.40 -19.18
CA GLN A 6 -4.59 3.13 -20.48
C GLN A 6 -3.57 2.84 -21.61
N ALA A 7 -2.44 3.55 -21.61
CA ALA A 7 -1.37 3.35 -22.57
C ALA A 7 -0.55 2.06 -22.33
N GLY A 8 -0.57 1.53 -21.12
CA GLY A 8 0.12 0.29 -20.74
C GLY A 8 1.42 0.53 -19.97
N ILE A 9 1.37 0.31 -18.65
CA ILE A 9 2.52 0.35 -17.76
C ILE A 9 2.61 -0.94 -16.93
N ALA A 10 3.75 -1.16 -16.28
CA ALA A 10 3.86 -2.13 -15.22
C ALA A 10 3.44 -1.47 -13.88
N ALA A 11 2.57 -2.12 -13.15
CA ALA A 11 2.09 -1.69 -11.84
C ALA A 11 2.29 -2.80 -10.81
N LEU A 12 2.65 -2.43 -9.58
CA LEU A 12 2.85 -3.31 -8.45
C LEU A 12 1.86 -2.96 -7.34
N ASP A 13 1.17 -3.95 -6.79
CA ASP A 13 0.33 -3.83 -5.60
C ASP A 13 1.02 -4.59 -4.45
N ILE A 14 1.52 -3.86 -3.45
CA ILE A 14 2.21 -4.46 -2.31
C ILE A 14 1.22 -4.76 -1.19
N GLY A 15 1.37 -5.94 -0.53
CA GLY A 15 0.42 -6.42 0.45
C GLY A 15 -0.97 -6.66 -0.15
N CYS A 16 -1.01 -7.19 -1.37
CA CYS A 16 -2.25 -7.27 -2.17
C CYS A 16 -3.33 -8.20 -1.58
N GLY A 17 -3.02 -8.99 -0.55
CA GLY A 17 -3.95 -9.93 0.06
C GLY A 17 -4.60 -10.86 -0.97
N GLU A 18 -5.93 -10.93 -0.95
CA GLU A 18 -6.76 -11.71 -1.89
C GLU A 18 -6.91 -11.04 -3.28
N GLY A 19 -6.13 -9.98 -3.54
CA GLY A 19 -6.00 -9.37 -4.86
C GLY A 19 -7.22 -8.59 -5.35
N HIS A 20 -8.08 -8.09 -4.48
CA HIS A 20 -9.29 -7.37 -4.88
C HIS A 20 -8.96 -6.12 -5.72
N SER A 21 -8.13 -5.23 -5.19
CA SER A 21 -7.67 -4.01 -5.88
C SER A 21 -6.89 -4.33 -7.15
N THR A 22 -5.97 -5.28 -7.07
CA THR A 22 -5.12 -5.68 -8.20
C THR A 22 -5.95 -6.25 -9.35
N ASN A 23 -6.91 -7.14 -9.08
CA ASN A 23 -7.80 -7.71 -10.09
C ASN A 23 -8.72 -6.66 -10.71
N LEU A 24 -9.26 -5.74 -9.90
CA LEU A 24 -10.10 -4.65 -10.39
C LEU A 24 -9.32 -3.73 -11.34
N LEU A 25 -8.09 -3.36 -10.96
CA LEU A 25 -7.22 -2.55 -11.81
C LEU A 25 -6.84 -3.29 -13.10
N ALA A 26 -6.54 -4.59 -13.02
CA ALA A 26 -6.22 -5.39 -14.20
C ALA A 26 -7.39 -5.49 -15.18
N GLN A 27 -8.63 -5.59 -14.67
CA GLN A 27 -9.84 -5.59 -15.48
C GLN A 27 -10.09 -4.22 -16.14
N ALA A 28 -9.89 -3.13 -15.39
CA ALA A 28 -10.13 -1.76 -15.86
C ALA A 28 -9.07 -1.30 -16.88
N PHE A 29 -7.83 -1.83 -16.80
CA PHE A 29 -6.70 -1.39 -17.63
C PHE A 29 -6.00 -2.57 -18.34
N PRO A 30 -6.64 -3.15 -19.37
CA PRO A 30 -6.16 -4.38 -20.02
C PRO A 30 -4.80 -4.25 -20.73
N HIS A 31 -4.36 -3.03 -21.04
CA HIS A 31 -3.06 -2.78 -21.65
C HIS A 31 -1.91 -2.71 -20.63
N SER A 32 -2.22 -2.50 -19.36
CA SER A 32 -1.24 -2.50 -18.26
C SER A 32 -1.03 -3.89 -17.70
N ARG A 33 0.13 -4.12 -17.09
CA ARG A 33 0.48 -5.37 -16.42
C ARG A 33 0.55 -5.14 -14.92
N PHE A 34 -0.11 -5.99 -14.16
CA PHE A 34 -0.22 -5.89 -12.71
C PHE A 34 0.46 -7.07 -12.03
N ILE A 35 1.13 -6.78 -10.93
CA ILE A 35 1.74 -7.78 -10.05
C ILE A 35 1.26 -7.47 -8.64
N GLY A 36 0.74 -8.47 -7.93
CA GLY A 36 0.43 -8.40 -6.52
C GLY A 36 1.48 -9.15 -5.71
N TYR A 37 2.03 -8.53 -4.67
CA TYR A 37 2.94 -9.16 -3.71
C TYR A 37 2.26 -9.27 -2.34
N ASP A 38 2.33 -10.45 -1.73
CA ASP A 38 1.93 -10.72 -0.35
C ASP A 38 2.79 -11.85 0.23
N LEU A 39 2.83 -11.98 1.56
CA LEU A 39 3.52 -13.09 2.23
C LEU A 39 2.62 -14.30 2.43
N ARG A 40 1.29 -14.12 2.44
CA ARG A 40 0.30 -15.14 2.75
C ARG A 40 -0.08 -15.93 1.51
N GLU A 41 0.46 -17.14 1.35
CA GLU A 41 0.20 -17.97 0.17
C GLU A 41 -1.31 -18.26 -0.02
N GLY A 42 -2.05 -18.53 1.06
CA GLY A 42 -3.51 -18.79 0.96
C GLY A 42 -4.28 -17.61 0.35
N ALA A 43 -3.93 -16.37 0.71
CA ALA A 43 -4.54 -15.17 0.11
C ALA A 43 -4.18 -15.05 -1.38
N LEU A 44 -2.94 -15.37 -1.73
CA LEU A 44 -2.50 -15.36 -3.14
C LEU A 44 -3.18 -16.44 -3.98
N GLU A 45 -3.50 -17.60 -3.41
CA GLU A 45 -4.28 -18.66 -4.07
C GLU A 45 -5.69 -18.16 -4.41
N GLU A 46 -6.35 -17.48 -3.48
CA GLU A 46 -7.65 -16.85 -3.71
C GLU A 46 -7.58 -15.75 -4.78
N ALA A 47 -6.55 -14.90 -4.71
CA ALA A 47 -6.30 -13.86 -5.71
C ALA A 47 -6.14 -14.45 -7.13
N ARG A 48 -5.36 -15.53 -7.27
CA ARG A 48 -5.17 -16.24 -8.55
C ARG A 48 -6.46 -16.88 -9.05
N ALA A 49 -7.21 -17.54 -8.16
CA ALA A 49 -8.50 -18.14 -8.49
C ALA A 49 -9.50 -17.09 -9.00
N LYS A 50 -9.52 -15.91 -8.34
CA LYS A 50 -10.36 -14.80 -8.76
C LYS A 50 -9.94 -14.25 -10.13
N ALA A 51 -8.65 -14.03 -10.35
CA ALA A 51 -8.12 -13.60 -11.65
C ALA A 51 -8.50 -14.57 -12.78
N ALA A 52 -8.37 -15.87 -12.53
CA ALA A 52 -8.72 -16.92 -13.48
C ALA A 52 -10.24 -16.91 -13.79
N SER A 53 -11.11 -16.76 -12.78
CA SER A 53 -12.56 -16.68 -12.94
C SER A 53 -13.01 -15.46 -13.77
N LEU A 54 -12.24 -14.36 -13.71
CA LEU A 54 -12.46 -13.15 -14.50
C LEU A 54 -11.79 -13.19 -15.88
N GLY A 55 -11.06 -14.27 -16.21
CA GLY A 55 -10.34 -14.41 -17.48
C GLY A 55 -9.17 -13.42 -17.65
N LEU A 56 -8.64 -12.87 -16.57
CA LEU A 56 -7.56 -11.89 -16.61
C LEU A 56 -6.23 -12.56 -17.02
N ARG A 57 -5.50 -11.92 -17.95
CA ARG A 57 -4.20 -12.40 -18.45
C ARG A 57 -3.05 -11.41 -18.18
N ASN A 58 -3.37 -10.26 -17.65
CA ASN A 58 -2.46 -9.15 -17.40
C ASN A 58 -2.16 -8.95 -15.92
N VAL A 59 -2.42 -9.96 -15.08
CA VAL A 59 -2.16 -9.94 -13.65
C VAL A 59 -1.46 -11.23 -13.21
N ARG A 60 -0.55 -11.11 -12.24
CA ARG A 60 0.06 -12.24 -11.54
C ARG A 60 0.23 -11.93 -10.05
N PHE A 61 0.22 -12.97 -9.22
CA PHE A 61 0.38 -12.88 -7.78
C PHE A 61 1.57 -13.71 -7.33
N VAL A 62 2.47 -13.12 -6.56
CA VAL A 62 3.76 -13.70 -6.17
C VAL A 62 3.95 -13.55 -4.67
N ARG A 63 4.37 -14.63 -4.02
CA ARG A 63 4.79 -14.58 -2.63
C ARG A 63 6.13 -13.86 -2.53
N GLN A 64 6.14 -12.68 -1.89
CA GLN A 64 7.33 -11.84 -1.80
C GLN A 64 7.33 -11.05 -0.48
N ASP A 65 8.49 -11.03 0.17
CA ASP A 65 8.74 -10.16 1.31
C ASP A 65 9.10 -8.76 0.80
N LEU A 66 8.34 -7.76 1.26
CA LEU A 66 8.51 -6.37 0.85
C LEU A 66 9.81 -5.74 1.40
N GLY A 67 10.36 -6.31 2.47
CA GLY A 67 11.66 -5.91 3.01
C GLY A 67 12.85 -6.28 2.12
N THR A 68 12.66 -7.21 1.16
CA THR A 68 13.73 -7.80 0.35
C THR A 68 13.55 -7.60 -1.15
N LEU A 69 12.89 -6.52 -1.59
CA LEU A 69 12.71 -6.24 -3.03
C LEU A 69 14.05 -5.89 -3.69
N GLU A 70 14.38 -6.61 -4.75
CA GLU A 70 15.62 -6.43 -5.51
C GLU A 70 15.44 -5.66 -6.82
N GLU A 71 14.21 -5.59 -7.34
CA GLU A 71 13.90 -4.86 -8.57
C GLU A 71 14.25 -3.38 -8.43
N ARG A 72 14.62 -2.76 -9.53
CA ARG A 72 14.92 -1.32 -9.59
C ARG A 72 14.30 -0.72 -10.83
N GLU A 73 13.56 0.39 -10.65
CA GLU A 73 12.99 1.20 -11.72
C GLU A 73 12.12 0.40 -12.73
N VAL A 74 11.31 -0.52 -12.22
CA VAL A 74 10.45 -1.39 -13.04
C VAL A 74 9.04 -0.83 -13.21
N TYR A 75 8.48 -0.23 -12.15
CA TYR A 75 7.06 0.07 -12.08
C TYR A 75 6.77 1.55 -12.30
N GLY A 76 5.75 1.85 -13.12
CA GLY A 76 5.22 3.21 -13.26
C GLY A 76 4.22 3.59 -12.16
N LEU A 77 3.63 2.56 -11.52
CA LEU A 77 2.73 2.72 -10.38
C LEU A 77 3.04 1.64 -9.35
N VAL A 78 3.11 2.04 -8.08
CA VAL A 78 3.04 1.12 -6.93
C VAL A 78 1.84 1.52 -6.09
N THR A 79 1.07 0.55 -5.61
CA THR A 79 -0.08 0.76 -4.70
C THR A 79 0.12 0.00 -3.39
N ALA A 80 -0.39 0.56 -2.30
CA ALA A 80 -0.46 -0.07 -0.99
C ALA A 80 -1.78 0.35 -0.31
N PHE A 81 -2.61 -0.60 0.08
CA PHE A 81 -3.89 -0.37 0.73
C PHE A 81 -3.87 -1.01 2.12
N ASP A 82 -3.79 -0.19 3.18
CA ASP A 82 -3.72 -0.62 4.59
C ASP A 82 -2.59 -1.63 4.86
N VAL A 83 -1.38 -1.34 4.36
CA VAL A 83 -0.24 -2.28 4.39
C VAL A 83 0.92 -1.77 5.21
N ILE A 84 1.23 -0.47 5.12
CA ILE A 84 2.49 0.07 5.65
C ILE A 84 2.52 0.02 7.18
N HIS A 85 1.41 0.29 7.83
CA HIS A 85 1.32 0.28 9.29
C HIS A 85 1.46 -1.13 9.93
N ASP A 86 1.28 -2.20 9.15
CA ASP A 86 1.44 -3.59 9.59
C ASP A 86 2.87 -4.12 9.38
N GLN A 87 3.72 -3.39 8.63
CA GLN A 87 5.06 -3.85 8.33
C GLN A 87 5.96 -3.86 9.58
N ALA A 88 6.82 -4.88 9.68
CA ALA A 88 7.84 -4.91 10.71
C ALA A 88 8.88 -3.78 10.51
N GLN A 89 9.26 -3.53 9.27
CA GLN A 89 10.26 -2.52 8.89
C GLN A 89 9.68 -1.55 7.85
N PRO A 90 8.73 -0.68 8.23
CA PRO A 90 8.00 0.17 7.30
C PRO A 90 8.92 1.13 6.52
N ARG A 91 9.96 1.67 7.17
CA ARG A 91 10.95 2.52 6.51
C ARG A 91 11.74 1.79 5.42
N THR A 92 12.10 0.54 5.66
CA THR A 92 12.77 -0.30 4.65
C THR A 92 11.85 -0.57 3.47
N VAL A 93 10.59 -0.91 3.74
CA VAL A 93 9.58 -1.15 2.70
C VAL A 93 9.38 0.09 1.85
N LEU A 94 9.21 1.27 2.45
CA LEU A 94 9.05 2.52 1.71
C LEU A 94 10.27 2.89 0.85
N LYS A 95 11.50 2.65 1.34
CA LYS A 95 12.74 2.81 0.55
C LYS A 95 12.77 1.83 -0.63
N ASN A 96 12.33 0.59 -0.43
CA ASN A 96 12.23 -0.38 -1.50
C ASN A 96 11.16 0.04 -2.53
N VAL A 97 10.02 0.57 -2.10
CA VAL A 97 9.00 1.15 -3.00
C VAL A 97 9.60 2.27 -3.87
N ALA A 98 10.35 3.19 -3.26
CA ALA A 98 11.02 4.24 -4.02
C ALA A 98 12.04 3.66 -5.02
N ALA A 99 12.75 2.60 -4.67
CA ALA A 99 13.74 1.97 -5.53
C ALA A 99 13.13 1.23 -6.73
N VAL A 100 11.99 0.54 -6.56
CA VAL A 100 11.32 -0.21 -7.65
C VAL A 100 10.53 0.69 -8.59
N LEU A 101 10.16 1.91 -8.17
CA LEU A 101 9.52 2.90 -9.03
C LEU A 101 10.48 3.46 -10.06
N LYS A 102 9.99 3.64 -11.28
CA LYS A 102 10.67 4.41 -12.33
C LYS A 102 10.73 5.89 -11.98
N GLN A 103 11.65 6.62 -12.59
CA GLN A 103 11.61 8.08 -12.59
C GLN A 103 10.27 8.58 -13.14
N GLY A 104 9.64 9.54 -12.47
CA GLY A 104 8.29 10.01 -12.77
C GLY A 104 7.17 9.04 -12.36
N GLY A 105 7.50 7.89 -11.76
CA GLY A 105 6.55 6.91 -11.25
C GLY A 105 5.78 7.44 -10.04
N THR A 106 4.64 6.83 -9.76
CA THR A 106 3.74 7.22 -8.67
C THR A 106 3.61 6.10 -7.65
N PHE A 107 3.72 6.43 -6.38
CA PHE A 107 3.28 5.59 -5.27
C PHE A 107 1.94 6.11 -4.75
N LEU A 108 0.93 5.25 -4.75
CA LEU A 108 -0.36 5.49 -4.11
C LEU A 108 -0.42 4.65 -2.84
N MET A 109 -0.27 5.31 -1.70
CA MET A 109 -0.47 4.70 -0.38
C MET A 109 -1.84 5.14 0.16
N VAL A 110 -2.64 4.19 0.57
CA VAL A 110 -3.91 4.42 1.27
C VAL A 110 -3.76 3.85 2.67
N ASP A 111 -4.04 4.68 3.65
CA ASP A 111 -3.90 4.28 5.06
C ASP A 111 -4.87 5.06 5.94
N ILE A 112 -5.09 4.59 7.15
CA ILE A 112 -6.08 5.13 8.08
C ILE A 112 -5.85 6.63 8.31
N LYS A 113 -6.94 7.39 8.19
CA LYS A 113 -6.98 8.82 8.46
C LYS A 113 -6.99 9.06 9.97
N ALA A 114 -5.82 9.40 10.50
CA ALA A 114 -5.63 9.74 11.90
C ALA A 114 -4.52 10.78 12.06
N SER A 115 -4.43 11.41 13.22
CA SER A 115 -3.25 12.16 13.63
C SER A 115 -2.24 11.22 14.33
N SER A 116 -0.95 11.56 14.24
CA SER A 116 0.10 10.88 15.02
C SER A 116 0.06 11.27 16.49
N ASP A 117 -0.65 12.33 16.85
CA ASP A 117 -0.91 12.74 18.24
C ASP A 117 -2.25 12.16 18.70
N VAL A 118 -2.22 11.37 19.78
CA VAL A 118 -3.42 10.76 20.35
C VAL A 118 -4.45 11.81 20.80
N GLN A 119 -4.01 12.98 21.25
CA GLN A 119 -4.90 14.04 21.71
C GLN A 119 -5.75 14.61 20.56
N GLU A 120 -5.21 14.68 19.36
CA GLU A 120 -5.92 15.12 18.17
C GLU A 120 -6.94 14.08 17.64
N ASN A 121 -6.89 12.86 18.16
CA ASN A 121 -7.82 11.79 17.81
C ASN A 121 -8.93 11.57 18.86
N LEU A 122 -9.02 12.39 19.93
CA LEU A 122 -10.02 12.21 20.99
C LEU A 122 -11.45 12.30 20.45
N ASP A 123 -11.69 13.21 19.49
CA ASP A 123 -12.99 13.39 18.85
C ASP A 123 -13.16 12.57 17.56
N HIS A 124 -12.20 11.68 17.26
CA HIS A 124 -12.30 10.82 16.08
C HIS A 124 -13.46 9.82 16.25
N PRO A 125 -14.48 9.82 15.35
CA PRO A 125 -15.72 9.06 15.57
C PRO A 125 -15.52 7.55 15.74
N MET A 126 -14.44 7.01 15.13
CA MET A 126 -14.06 5.60 15.23
C MET A 126 -12.80 5.39 16.09
N GLY A 127 -12.32 6.42 16.79
CA GLY A 127 -11.07 6.38 17.55
C GLY A 127 -10.95 5.17 18.48
N PRO A 128 -11.90 4.91 19.40
CA PRO A 128 -11.83 3.75 20.30
C PRO A 128 -11.75 2.41 19.57
N PHE A 129 -12.49 2.24 18.49
CA PHE A 129 -12.46 1.02 17.69
C PHE A 129 -11.11 0.87 16.97
N LEU A 130 -10.64 1.92 16.29
CA LEU A 130 -9.39 1.90 15.53
C LEU A 130 -8.17 1.67 16.45
N TYR A 131 -8.11 2.31 17.63
CA TYR A 131 -7.04 2.05 18.59
C TYR A 131 -7.10 0.63 19.14
N THR A 132 -8.29 0.06 19.34
CA THR A 132 -8.46 -1.32 19.77
C THR A 132 -7.92 -2.29 18.70
N VAL A 133 -8.35 -2.14 17.44
CA VAL A 133 -7.87 -2.96 16.33
C VAL A 133 -6.36 -2.78 16.14
N SER A 134 -5.88 -1.55 16.16
CA SER A 134 -4.45 -1.24 16.08
C SER A 134 -3.63 -2.00 17.11
N THR A 135 -4.05 -1.96 18.37
CA THR A 135 -3.33 -2.62 19.47
C THR A 135 -3.44 -4.15 19.42
N MET A 136 -4.61 -4.69 19.10
CA MET A 136 -4.87 -6.13 19.14
C MET A 136 -4.44 -6.87 17.87
N HIS A 137 -4.31 -6.19 16.74
CA HIS A 137 -3.98 -6.80 15.46
C HIS A 137 -2.74 -6.14 14.81
N CYS A 138 -2.81 -4.92 14.34
CA CYS A 138 -1.77 -4.31 13.51
C CYS A 138 -0.41 -4.25 14.23
N MET A 139 -0.38 -3.72 15.45
CA MET A 139 0.85 -3.66 16.26
C MET A 139 1.39 -5.05 16.56
N THR A 140 0.52 -6.02 16.92
CA THR A 140 0.96 -7.38 17.25
C THR A 140 1.58 -8.10 16.06
N VAL A 141 1.08 -7.89 14.84
CA VAL A 141 1.65 -8.46 13.60
C VAL A 141 3.08 -7.95 13.38
N SER A 142 3.29 -6.64 13.54
CA SER A 142 4.61 -6.01 13.42
C SER A 142 5.55 -6.46 14.54
N LEU A 143 5.13 -6.34 15.80
CA LEU A 143 5.94 -6.66 16.98
C LEU A 143 6.34 -8.14 17.05
N ALA A 144 5.48 -9.07 16.61
CA ALA A 144 5.80 -10.50 16.52
C ALA A 144 6.99 -10.80 15.56
N ARG A 145 7.35 -9.85 14.73
CA ARG A 145 8.49 -9.91 13.80
C ARG A 145 9.61 -8.95 14.17
N ASN A 146 9.68 -8.54 15.45
CA ASN A 146 10.61 -7.53 15.96
C ASN A 146 10.54 -6.19 15.20
N GLY A 147 9.31 -5.80 14.82
CA GLY A 147 9.05 -4.59 14.06
C GLY A 147 8.83 -3.35 14.92
N GLU A 148 8.61 -2.23 14.25
CA GLU A 148 8.42 -0.91 14.87
C GLU A 148 7.07 -0.76 15.59
N GLY A 149 6.07 -1.61 15.28
CA GLY A 149 4.77 -1.59 15.93
C GLY A 149 3.98 -0.30 15.71
N LEU A 150 3.95 0.22 14.48
CA LEU A 150 3.24 1.47 14.16
C LEU A 150 1.75 1.40 14.51
N GLY A 151 1.08 0.34 14.00
CA GLY A 151 -0.36 0.18 14.15
C GLY A 151 -1.17 1.12 13.26
N ALA A 152 -2.46 0.83 13.12
CA ALA A 152 -3.37 1.54 12.22
C ALA A 152 -3.48 3.06 12.51
N MET A 153 -3.25 3.48 13.77
CA MET A 153 -3.37 4.88 14.19
C MET A 153 -2.02 5.63 14.19
N TRP A 154 -1.08 5.25 13.30
CA TRP A 154 0.24 5.89 13.21
C TRP A 154 0.21 7.34 12.70
N GLY A 155 -0.83 7.71 11.96
CA GLY A 155 -1.20 9.08 11.64
C GLY A 155 -0.45 9.70 10.45
N GLU A 156 -1.07 10.79 9.94
CA GLU A 156 -0.63 11.49 8.74
C GLU A 156 0.79 12.06 8.88
N GLN A 157 1.11 12.67 10.03
CA GLN A 157 2.40 13.35 10.23
C GLN A 157 3.56 12.34 10.12
N LYS A 158 3.41 11.17 10.75
CA LYS A 158 4.42 10.10 10.66
C LYS A 158 4.47 9.45 9.29
N ALA A 159 3.33 9.33 8.62
CA ALA A 159 3.28 8.84 7.24
C ALA A 159 4.07 9.76 6.29
N LEU A 160 3.91 11.06 6.39
CA LEU A 160 4.65 12.06 5.60
C LEU A 160 6.15 12.06 5.94
N GLU A 161 6.51 11.94 7.23
CA GLU A 161 7.90 11.79 7.67
C GLU A 161 8.57 10.58 6.99
N PHE A 162 7.93 9.41 7.04
CA PHE A 162 8.49 8.17 6.48
C PHE A 162 8.58 8.21 4.96
N LEU A 163 7.61 8.83 4.29
CA LEU A 163 7.65 9.05 2.85
C LEU A 163 8.83 9.97 2.47
N ALA A 164 9.05 11.03 3.23
CA ALA A 164 10.20 11.92 3.02
C ALA A 164 11.55 11.21 3.25
N GLU A 165 11.67 10.40 4.30
CA GLU A 165 12.86 9.57 4.56
C GLU A 165 13.14 8.53 3.46
N ALA A 166 12.09 8.07 2.76
CA ALA A 166 12.21 7.17 1.62
C ALA A 166 12.58 7.90 0.32
N GLY A 167 12.63 9.24 0.32
CA GLY A 167 13.01 10.07 -0.82
C GLY A 167 11.83 10.63 -1.63
N PHE A 168 10.59 10.51 -1.15
CA PHE A 168 9.43 11.15 -1.78
C PHE A 168 9.30 12.59 -1.29
N THR A 169 9.68 13.55 -2.13
CA THR A 169 9.62 15.00 -1.83
C THR A 169 8.37 15.68 -2.36
N ASP A 170 7.64 15.03 -3.29
CA ASP A 170 6.37 15.50 -3.84
C ASP A 170 5.26 14.53 -3.39
N VAL A 171 4.59 14.87 -2.28
CA VAL A 171 3.50 14.09 -1.71
C VAL A 171 2.26 14.95 -1.59
N THR A 172 1.16 14.50 -2.20
CA THR A 172 -0.16 15.12 -2.03
C THR A 172 -1.05 14.17 -1.23
N VAL A 173 -1.62 14.66 -0.13
CA VAL A 173 -2.63 13.91 0.63
C VAL A 173 -4.01 14.32 0.15
N LYS A 174 -4.86 13.33 -0.15
CA LYS A 174 -6.24 13.54 -0.58
C LYS A 174 -7.20 12.70 0.25
N GLN A 175 -8.42 13.20 0.38
CA GLN A 175 -9.56 12.46 0.89
C GLN A 175 -10.52 12.22 -0.29
N VAL A 176 -11.16 11.07 -0.30
CA VAL A 176 -12.09 10.67 -1.36
C VAL A 176 -13.51 10.72 -0.78
N GLU A 177 -14.43 11.34 -1.51
CA GLU A 177 -15.84 11.35 -1.13
C GLU A 177 -16.37 9.90 -1.03
N GLY A 178 -17.03 9.57 0.08
CA GLY A 178 -17.51 8.21 0.35
C GLY A 178 -16.51 7.33 1.12
N ASP A 179 -15.27 7.76 1.32
CA ASP A 179 -14.30 7.10 2.20
C ASP A 179 -13.89 8.02 3.35
N PRO A 180 -14.58 7.96 4.50
CA PRO A 180 -14.26 8.79 5.64
C PRO A 180 -13.07 8.28 6.47
N PHE A 181 -12.57 7.08 6.19
CA PHE A 181 -11.63 6.38 7.06
C PHE A 181 -10.19 6.48 6.61
N ASN A 182 -9.95 6.81 5.33
CA ASN A 182 -8.61 6.76 4.77
C ASN A 182 -8.12 8.10 4.24
N ASN A 183 -6.80 8.29 4.33
CA ASN A 183 -6.03 9.26 3.57
C ASN A 183 -5.39 8.58 2.37
N PHE A 184 -5.36 9.27 1.24
CA PHE A 184 -4.75 8.84 -0.02
C PHE A 184 -3.49 9.67 -0.24
N TYR A 185 -2.33 9.07 -0.04
CA TYR A 185 -1.02 9.70 -0.25
C TYR A 185 -0.56 9.42 -1.67
N ILE A 186 -0.44 10.46 -2.48
CA ILE A 186 0.05 10.37 -3.86
C ILE A 186 1.46 10.92 -3.86
N ALA A 187 2.44 10.03 -3.85
CA ALA A 187 3.86 10.37 -3.81
C ALA A 187 4.50 10.13 -5.19
N ARG A 188 5.32 11.07 -5.65
CA ARG A 188 6.01 10.97 -6.95
C ARG A 188 7.51 10.83 -6.77
N LYS A 189 8.11 9.94 -7.55
CA LYS A 189 9.55 9.79 -7.66
C LYS A 189 10.11 10.77 -8.71
N HIS A 190 11.04 11.61 -8.31
CA HIS A 190 11.75 12.56 -9.18
C HIS A 190 13.17 12.11 -9.46
#